data_a7eebcc193cb1c63f18776f076937e7f
#
_entry.id   a7eebcc193cb1c63f18776f076937e7f
#
_cell.length_a   1.000
_cell.length_b   1.000
_cell.length_c   1.000
_cell.angle_alpha   90.00
_cell.angle_beta   90.00
_cell.angle_gamma   90.00
#
_symmetry.space_group_name_H-M   'P 1'
#
loop_
_entity.id
_entity.type
_entity.pdbx_description
1 polymer ?
#
loop_
_entity_poly.entity_id
_entity_poly.type
_entity_poly.pdbx_seq_one_letter_code
_entity_poly.pdbx_strand_id
1 'polypeptide(L)'
;TSDEYNTRSFELERSTDGRIFKPVANIAAINMPGNHKYNYTDKNITSLAVPVVYYRLKQIDIDGRFTYTRVITLNIEKDIIVMLYPNPVSDIANLTISSNKPQQVQARIVDNSGKVIIQYNWRLSSGNTSFTIDVSGFAKGIYFLELKGEMINERIKFVKNS
;
A
#
# COMPACT_ATOMS: atom_id res chain seq x y z
N THR A 1 22.15 -4.39 17.94
CA THR A 1 22.32 -4.75 19.36
C THR A 1 23.79 -4.72 19.72
N SER A 2 24.11 -4.45 20.97
CA SER A 2 25.47 -4.56 21.54
C SER A 2 25.43 -5.58 22.67
N ASP A 3 26.46 -6.43 22.71
CA ASP A 3 26.69 -7.38 23.83
C ASP A 3 25.44 -8.21 24.17
N GLU A 4 25.05 -9.08 23.27
CA GLU A 4 23.91 -9.96 23.48
C GLU A 4 24.26 -11.09 24.43
N TYR A 5 23.59 -11.14 25.57
CA TYR A 5 23.70 -12.21 26.54
C TYR A 5 22.31 -12.74 26.89
N ASN A 6 22.18 -14.04 26.98
CA ASN A 6 20.94 -14.71 27.37
C ASN A 6 19.74 -14.45 26.42
N THR A 7 19.98 -13.94 25.20
CA THR A 7 18.93 -13.64 24.24
C THR A 7 18.74 -14.83 23.29
N ARG A 8 17.50 -15.32 23.19
CA ARG A 8 17.14 -16.41 22.26
C ARG A 8 16.81 -15.88 20.88
N SER A 9 15.98 -14.85 20.80
CA SER A 9 15.51 -14.32 19.52
C SER A 9 14.89 -12.93 19.65
N PHE A 10 14.78 -12.27 18.49
CA PHE A 10 14.05 -11.02 18.31
C PHE A 10 12.82 -11.29 17.45
N GLU A 11 11.63 -11.04 17.98
CA GLU A 11 10.38 -11.08 17.24
C GLU A 11 10.01 -9.67 16.81
N LEU A 12 9.99 -9.41 15.49
CA LEU A 12 9.49 -8.15 14.96
C LEU A 12 7.97 -8.21 14.89
N GLU A 13 7.32 -7.29 15.56
CA GLU A 13 5.87 -7.16 15.54
C GLU A 13 5.44 -5.89 14.82
N ARG A 14 4.34 -5.99 14.08
CA ARG A 14 3.72 -4.91 13.32
C ARG A 14 2.28 -4.68 13.75
N SER A 15 1.85 -3.41 13.75
CA SER A 15 0.49 -2.98 13.98
C SER A 15 0.05 -1.94 12.95
N THR A 16 -1.24 -1.94 12.59
CA THR A 16 -1.87 -0.93 11.72
C THR A 16 -2.70 0.08 12.50
N ASP A 17 -2.89 -0.13 13.81
CA ASP A 17 -3.70 0.73 14.70
C ASP A 17 -2.93 1.24 15.93
N GLY A 18 -1.65 0.82 16.07
CA GLY A 18 -0.81 1.14 17.22
C GLY A 18 -1.21 0.43 18.52
N ARG A 19 -2.18 -0.47 18.49
CA ARG A 19 -2.72 -1.16 19.67
C ARG A 19 -2.51 -2.67 19.60
N ILE A 20 -2.92 -3.30 18.49
CA ILE A 20 -2.80 -4.74 18.28
C ILE A 20 -1.58 -5.02 17.43
N PHE A 21 -0.57 -5.64 18.02
CA PHE A 21 0.68 -6.03 17.37
C PHE A 21 0.65 -7.52 17.01
N LYS A 22 1.08 -7.83 15.77
CA LYS A 22 1.19 -9.21 15.27
C LYS A 22 2.62 -9.48 14.82
N PRO A 23 3.18 -10.66 15.10
CA PRO A 23 4.51 -11.00 14.66
C PRO A 23 4.58 -11.08 13.12
N VAL A 24 5.63 -10.48 12.55
CA VAL A 24 5.91 -10.50 11.11
C VAL A 24 7.24 -11.19 10.79
N ALA A 25 8.14 -11.29 11.77
CA ALA A 25 9.38 -12.03 11.66
C ALA A 25 9.88 -12.50 13.02
N ASN A 26 10.63 -13.61 13.04
CA ASN A 26 11.39 -14.06 14.18
C ASN A 26 12.84 -14.29 13.71
N ILE A 27 13.79 -13.67 14.39
CA ILE A 27 15.21 -13.66 14.06
C ILE A 27 15.98 -14.20 15.25
N ALA A 28 16.70 -15.30 15.05
CA ALA A 28 17.54 -15.88 16.12
C ALA A 28 18.64 -14.89 16.50
N ALA A 29 18.88 -14.75 17.80
CA ALA A 29 19.97 -13.93 18.30
C ALA A 29 21.32 -14.64 18.07
N ILE A 30 22.35 -13.86 17.78
CA ILE A 30 23.74 -14.36 17.69
C ILE A 30 24.25 -14.73 19.09
N ASN A 31 23.76 -13.99 20.10
CA ASN A 31 24.04 -14.24 21.52
C ASN A 31 25.54 -14.30 21.84
N MET A 32 26.28 -13.33 21.31
CA MET A 32 27.74 -13.18 21.51
C MET A 32 28.07 -11.74 21.87
N PRO A 33 29.21 -11.48 22.54
CA PRO A 33 29.69 -10.13 22.77
C PRO A 33 29.94 -9.39 21.45
N GLY A 34 29.76 -8.06 21.46
CA GLY A 34 30.03 -7.19 20.33
C GLY A 34 28.78 -6.64 19.65
N ASN A 35 28.99 -5.89 18.59
CA ASN A 35 27.90 -5.24 17.87
C ASN A 35 27.36 -6.16 16.76
N HIS A 36 26.07 -6.45 16.83
CA HIS A 36 25.38 -7.27 15.84
C HIS A 36 24.31 -6.45 15.10
N LYS A 37 24.22 -6.65 13.78
CA LYS A 37 23.23 -6.02 12.91
C LYS A 37 22.28 -7.06 12.34
N TYR A 38 20.99 -6.79 12.46
CA TYR A 38 19.93 -7.61 11.90
C TYR A 38 19.16 -6.79 10.87
N ASN A 39 18.79 -7.43 9.77
CA ASN A 39 18.03 -6.80 8.69
C ASN A 39 16.79 -7.63 8.39
N TYR A 40 15.67 -6.95 8.20
CA TYR A 40 14.43 -7.56 7.75
C TYR A 40 13.72 -6.63 6.77
N THR A 41 13.17 -7.18 5.71
CA THR A 41 12.38 -6.44 4.73
C THR A 41 10.93 -6.90 4.78
N ASP A 42 10.03 -6.04 5.22
CA ASP A 42 8.59 -6.30 5.20
C ASP A 42 8.02 -6.05 3.81
N LYS A 43 7.96 -7.11 2.99
CA LYS A 43 7.48 -7.03 1.60
C LYS A 43 5.98 -6.77 1.49
N ASN A 44 5.22 -6.95 2.56
CA ASN A 44 3.75 -6.84 2.54
C ASN A 44 3.25 -5.48 3.03
N ILE A 45 4.14 -4.55 3.35
CA ILE A 45 3.77 -3.25 3.93
C ILE A 45 2.88 -2.43 2.99
N THR A 46 3.16 -2.44 1.71
CA THR A 46 2.42 -1.65 0.70
C THR A 46 1.00 -2.17 0.47
N SER A 47 0.75 -3.46 0.74
CA SER A 47 -0.58 -4.07 0.60
C SER A 47 -1.54 -3.76 1.75
N LEU A 48 -1.06 -3.12 2.82
CA LEU A 48 -1.86 -2.88 4.03
C LEU A 48 -2.91 -1.77 3.87
N ALA A 49 -2.83 -0.97 2.81
CA ALA A 49 -3.76 0.13 2.50
C ALA A 49 -3.98 1.13 3.67
N VAL A 50 -2.99 1.27 4.56
CA VAL A 50 -3.01 2.21 5.70
C VAL A 50 -1.93 3.27 5.55
N PRO A 51 -2.14 4.51 6.03
CA PRO A 51 -1.14 5.58 5.89
C PRO A 51 0.01 5.45 6.90
N VAL A 52 -0.18 4.67 7.97
CA VAL A 52 0.78 4.55 9.07
C VAL A 52 0.86 3.12 9.53
N VAL A 53 2.07 2.67 9.81
CA VAL A 53 2.34 1.36 10.41
C VAL A 53 3.27 1.54 11.61
N TYR A 54 3.05 0.74 12.62
CA TYR A 54 3.81 0.74 13.86
C TYR A 54 4.59 -0.54 13.99
N TYR A 55 5.85 -0.46 14.40
CA TYR A 55 6.71 -1.60 14.66
C TYR A 55 7.27 -1.55 16.06
N ARG A 56 7.47 -2.71 16.64
CA ARG A 56 8.26 -2.91 17.85
C ARG A 56 9.02 -4.23 17.78
N LEU A 57 10.10 -4.34 18.51
CA LEU A 57 10.78 -5.60 18.72
C LEU A 57 10.39 -6.15 20.09
N LYS A 58 10.17 -7.45 20.13
CA LYS A 58 10.08 -8.24 21.34
C LYS A 58 11.35 -9.07 21.44
N GLN A 59 12.22 -8.70 22.35
CA GLN A 59 13.40 -9.51 22.69
C GLN A 59 12.97 -10.64 23.63
N ILE A 60 13.30 -11.87 23.28
CA ILE A 60 12.94 -13.07 24.04
C ILE A 60 14.22 -13.71 24.54
N ASP A 61 14.32 -13.87 25.84
CA ASP A 61 15.45 -14.48 26.48
C ASP A 61 15.38 -16.02 26.46
N ILE A 62 16.48 -16.70 26.75
CA ILE A 62 16.57 -18.17 26.74
C ILE A 62 15.60 -18.76 27.77
N ASP A 63 15.38 -18.10 28.91
CA ASP A 63 14.45 -18.52 29.96
C ASP A 63 12.97 -18.24 29.64
N GLY A 64 12.67 -17.62 28.47
CA GLY A 64 11.33 -17.28 28.02
C GLY A 64 10.80 -15.92 28.48
N ARG A 65 11.52 -15.18 29.31
CA ARG A 65 11.19 -13.78 29.61
C ARG A 65 11.33 -12.95 28.37
N PHE A 66 10.63 -11.82 28.33
CA PHE A 66 10.72 -10.93 27.18
C PHE A 66 10.60 -9.47 27.59
N THR A 67 11.12 -8.61 26.73
CA THR A 67 11.01 -7.15 26.81
C THR A 67 10.66 -6.58 25.45
N TYR A 68 9.99 -5.41 25.44
CA TYR A 68 9.67 -4.68 24.22
C TYR A 68 10.57 -3.45 24.06
N THR A 69 10.94 -3.16 22.83
CA THR A 69 11.51 -1.85 22.49
C THR A 69 10.41 -0.79 22.46
N ARG A 70 10.82 0.47 22.34
CA ARG A 70 9.89 1.55 21.97
C ARG A 70 9.22 1.21 20.62
N VAL A 71 8.00 1.69 20.47
CA VAL A 71 7.27 1.61 19.19
C VAL A 71 7.88 2.62 18.21
N ILE A 72 8.15 2.18 17.00
CA ILE A 72 8.57 3.02 15.87
C ILE A 72 7.37 3.20 14.95
N THR A 73 7.09 4.44 14.57
CA THR A 73 6.06 4.79 13.61
C THR A 73 6.67 4.96 12.23
N LEU A 74 6.12 4.31 11.23
CA LEU A 74 6.48 4.46 9.82
C LEU A 74 5.29 5.01 9.05
N ASN A 75 5.44 6.19 8.46
CA ASN A 75 4.47 6.72 7.52
C ASN A 75 4.64 6.01 6.18
N ILE A 76 3.57 5.43 5.66
CA ILE A 76 3.52 4.85 4.32
C ILE A 76 3.06 5.98 3.39
N GLU A 77 4.01 6.62 2.74
CA GLU A 77 3.66 7.53 1.66
C GLU A 77 2.99 6.72 0.55
N LYS A 78 1.77 7.07 0.19
CA LYS A 78 1.16 6.54 -1.02
C LYS A 78 1.92 7.12 -2.19
N ASP A 79 2.71 6.30 -2.83
CA ASP A 79 3.46 6.67 -4.03
C ASP A 79 2.54 7.09 -5.20
N ILE A 80 1.24 6.83 -5.06
CA ILE A 80 0.23 7.07 -6.08
C ILE A 80 -1.03 7.65 -5.45
N ILE A 81 -1.48 8.79 -5.99
CA ILE A 81 -2.77 9.40 -5.69
C ILE A 81 -3.58 9.41 -6.97
N VAL A 82 -4.83 8.94 -6.90
CA VAL A 82 -5.74 8.91 -8.03
C VAL A 82 -6.99 9.71 -7.70
N MET A 83 -7.33 10.66 -8.57
CA MET A 83 -8.54 11.46 -8.45
C MET A 83 -9.34 11.40 -9.76
N LEU A 84 -10.62 11.05 -9.65
CA LEU A 84 -11.57 11.03 -10.77
C LEU A 84 -12.71 11.99 -10.45
N TYR A 85 -12.94 12.94 -11.33
CA TYR A 85 -13.97 13.99 -11.16
C TYR A 85 -14.50 14.51 -12.51
N PRO A 86 -15.74 15.05 -12.54
CA PRO A 86 -16.72 15.02 -11.45
C PRO A 86 -17.23 13.61 -11.18
N ASN A 87 -17.79 13.39 -10.02
CA ASN A 87 -18.52 12.17 -9.68
C ASN A 87 -19.74 12.55 -8.83
N PRO A 88 -20.96 12.48 -9.34
CA PRO A 88 -21.38 11.88 -10.62
C PRO A 88 -20.86 12.64 -11.87
N VAL A 89 -20.71 11.90 -12.97
CA VAL A 89 -20.24 12.42 -14.27
C VAL A 89 -21.36 12.37 -15.31
N SER A 90 -21.44 13.42 -16.15
CA SER A 90 -22.33 13.43 -17.31
C SER A 90 -21.63 12.93 -18.57
N ASP A 91 -20.72 13.69 -19.16
CA ASP A 91 -20.11 13.32 -20.44
C ASP A 91 -18.61 13.06 -20.34
N ILE A 92 -17.91 13.84 -19.54
CA ILE A 92 -16.45 13.81 -19.44
C ILE A 92 -16.03 13.60 -17.99
N ALA A 93 -15.27 12.54 -17.76
CA ALA A 93 -14.56 12.32 -16.50
C ALA A 93 -13.09 12.72 -16.67
N ASN A 94 -12.58 13.51 -15.73
CA ASN A 94 -11.16 13.86 -15.63
C ASN A 94 -10.51 12.94 -14.60
N LEU A 95 -9.43 12.31 -14.99
CA LEU A 95 -8.62 11.47 -14.14
C LEU A 95 -7.25 12.10 -13.95
N THR A 96 -6.85 12.34 -12.72
CA THR A 96 -5.48 12.76 -12.38
C THR A 96 -4.83 11.68 -11.55
N ILE A 97 -3.65 11.23 -11.99
CA ILE A 97 -2.81 10.26 -11.29
C ILE A 97 -1.49 10.93 -10.94
N SER A 98 -1.20 11.04 -9.66
CA SER A 98 0.12 11.43 -9.16
C SER A 98 0.95 10.19 -8.91
N SER A 99 2.15 10.13 -9.49
CA SER A 99 3.08 9.01 -9.34
C SER A 99 4.48 9.54 -9.06
N ASN A 100 5.21 8.93 -8.17
CA ASN A 100 6.60 9.33 -7.88
C ASN A 100 7.59 8.78 -8.92
N LYS A 101 7.17 7.83 -9.77
CA LYS A 101 7.98 7.22 -10.83
C LYS A 101 7.20 7.06 -12.12
N PRO A 102 7.89 7.14 -13.28
CA PRO A 102 7.27 6.76 -14.55
C PRO A 102 6.91 5.27 -14.55
N GLN A 103 5.71 4.93 -15.02
CA GLN A 103 5.26 3.55 -15.17
C GLN A 103 4.20 3.41 -16.25
N GLN A 104 3.98 2.18 -16.71
CA GLN A 104 2.84 1.85 -17.55
C GLN A 104 1.66 1.40 -16.68
N VAL A 105 0.46 1.82 -17.07
CA VAL A 105 -0.78 1.50 -16.38
C VAL A 105 -1.81 1.03 -17.39
N GLN A 106 -2.36 -0.14 -17.15
CA GLN A 106 -3.58 -0.60 -17.82
C GLN A 106 -4.77 -0.04 -17.06
N ALA A 107 -5.63 0.69 -17.76
CA ALA A 107 -6.87 1.22 -17.22
C ALA A 107 -8.06 0.55 -17.90
N ARG A 108 -9.02 0.06 -17.13
CA ARG A 108 -10.25 -0.53 -17.63
C ARG A 108 -11.44 0.12 -16.96
N ILE A 109 -12.48 0.42 -17.73
CA ILE A 109 -13.77 0.77 -17.18
C ILE A 109 -14.67 -0.42 -17.31
N VAL A 110 -15.24 -0.83 -16.18
CA VAL A 110 -16.16 -1.96 -16.10
C VAL A 110 -17.52 -1.50 -15.56
N ASP A 111 -18.59 -2.10 -16.00
CA ASP A 111 -19.91 -1.89 -15.42
C ASP A 111 -20.10 -2.65 -14.10
N ASN A 112 -21.29 -2.55 -13.50
CA ASN A 112 -21.60 -3.21 -12.23
C ASN A 112 -21.67 -4.75 -12.34
N SER A 113 -21.75 -5.31 -13.57
CA SER A 113 -21.67 -6.75 -13.81
C SER A 113 -20.23 -7.26 -13.98
N GLY A 114 -19.26 -6.35 -14.06
CA GLY A 114 -17.85 -6.65 -14.33
C GLY A 114 -17.49 -6.72 -15.82
N LYS A 115 -18.45 -6.42 -16.72
CA LYS A 115 -18.18 -6.33 -18.16
C LYS A 115 -17.28 -5.17 -18.46
N VAL A 116 -16.19 -5.41 -19.20
CA VAL A 116 -15.29 -4.35 -19.66
C VAL A 116 -15.99 -3.55 -20.77
N ILE A 117 -16.11 -2.25 -20.55
CA ILE A 117 -16.70 -1.29 -21.50
C ILE A 117 -15.60 -0.69 -22.37
N ILE A 118 -14.48 -0.28 -21.76
CA ILE A 118 -13.35 0.33 -22.47
C ILE A 118 -12.03 0.01 -21.76
N GLN A 119 -10.94 -0.03 -22.50
CA GLN A 119 -9.61 -0.28 -21.98
C GLN A 119 -8.61 0.69 -22.60
N TYR A 120 -7.67 1.16 -21.77
CA TYR A 120 -6.56 2.01 -22.16
C TYR A 120 -5.24 1.43 -21.64
N ASN A 121 -4.15 1.75 -22.35
CA ASN A 121 -2.79 1.55 -21.87
C ASN A 121 -2.13 2.93 -21.79
N TRP A 122 -1.88 3.40 -20.59
CA TRP A 122 -1.32 4.72 -20.34
C TRP A 122 0.10 4.63 -19.83
N ARG A 123 0.87 5.67 -20.12
CA ARG A 123 2.18 5.88 -19.54
C ARG A 123 2.10 7.06 -18.59
N LEU A 124 2.40 6.84 -17.32
CA LEU A 124 2.53 7.89 -16.32
C LEU A 124 3.94 8.45 -16.35
N SER A 125 4.05 9.76 -16.16
CA SER A 125 5.30 10.43 -15.83
C SER A 125 5.46 10.52 -14.31
N SER A 126 6.65 10.86 -13.85
CA SER A 126 6.82 11.31 -12.46
C SER A 126 6.09 12.65 -12.27
N GLY A 127 5.36 12.78 -11.17
CA GLY A 127 4.44 13.89 -10.89
C GLY A 127 3.01 13.58 -11.34
N ASN A 128 2.27 14.60 -11.69
CA ASN A 128 0.85 14.50 -12.07
C ASN A 128 0.71 14.20 -13.56
N THR A 129 -0.07 13.20 -13.91
CA THR A 129 -0.51 12.89 -15.26
C THR A 129 -2.04 12.96 -15.30
N SER A 130 -2.61 13.69 -16.26
CA SER A 130 -4.05 13.84 -16.39
C SER A 130 -4.57 13.21 -17.68
N PHE A 131 -5.73 12.59 -17.60
CA PHE A 131 -6.44 11.95 -18.71
C PHE A 131 -7.89 12.44 -18.73
N THR A 132 -8.43 12.51 -19.91
CA THR A 132 -9.85 12.80 -20.14
C THR A 132 -10.52 11.54 -20.68
N ILE A 133 -11.61 11.13 -20.06
CA ILE A 133 -12.37 9.95 -20.40
C ILE A 133 -13.76 10.37 -20.84
N ASP A 134 -14.07 10.12 -22.11
CA ASP A 134 -15.41 10.35 -22.64
C ASP A 134 -16.32 9.20 -22.24
N VAL A 135 -17.36 9.51 -21.48
CA VAL A 135 -18.39 8.59 -21.01
C VAL A 135 -19.78 8.96 -21.55
N SER A 136 -19.87 9.87 -22.52
CA SER A 136 -21.13 10.34 -23.09
C SER A 136 -21.98 9.18 -23.67
N GLY A 137 -21.33 8.19 -24.28
CA GLY A 137 -21.97 7.00 -24.83
C GLY A 137 -22.34 5.93 -23.80
N PHE A 138 -22.06 6.15 -22.51
CA PHE A 138 -22.38 5.13 -21.48
C PHE A 138 -23.83 5.26 -21.01
N ALA A 139 -24.47 4.13 -20.72
CA ALA A 139 -25.76 4.13 -20.07
C ALA A 139 -25.65 4.68 -18.64
N LYS A 140 -26.75 5.27 -18.12
CA LYS A 140 -26.81 5.66 -16.70
C LYS A 140 -26.52 4.46 -15.80
N GLY A 141 -25.69 4.65 -14.80
CA GLY A 141 -25.37 3.56 -13.90
C GLY A 141 -24.08 3.74 -13.12
N ILE A 142 -23.71 2.65 -12.44
CA ILE A 142 -22.48 2.57 -11.65
C ILE A 142 -21.41 1.90 -12.49
N TYR A 143 -20.25 2.51 -12.52
CA TYR A 143 -19.05 2.02 -13.19
C TYR A 143 -17.86 1.99 -12.24
N PHE A 144 -16.86 1.22 -12.60
CA PHE A 144 -15.60 1.16 -11.88
C PHE A 144 -14.46 1.39 -12.86
N LEU A 145 -13.58 2.32 -12.52
CA LEU A 145 -12.28 2.47 -13.15
C LEU A 145 -11.29 1.58 -12.40
N GLU A 146 -10.71 0.61 -13.08
CA GLU A 146 -9.67 -0.26 -12.57
C GLU A 146 -8.34 0.14 -13.18
N LEU A 147 -7.35 0.40 -12.32
CA LEU A 147 -6.00 0.78 -12.72
C LEU A 147 -5.02 -0.30 -12.25
N LYS A 148 -4.25 -0.87 -13.17
CA LYS A 148 -3.23 -1.87 -12.87
C LYS A 148 -1.91 -1.49 -13.48
N GLY A 149 -0.86 -1.49 -12.68
CA GLY A 149 0.52 -1.23 -13.08
C GLY A 149 1.48 -1.81 -12.04
N GLU A 150 2.76 -1.48 -12.18
CA GLU A 150 3.79 -1.98 -11.27
C GLU A 150 3.54 -1.53 -9.82
N MET A 151 3.17 -0.25 -9.65
CA MET A 151 2.96 0.37 -8.33
C MET A 151 1.51 0.77 -8.08
N ILE A 152 0.59 0.49 -9.00
CA ILE A 152 -0.82 0.86 -8.89
C ILE A 152 -1.71 -0.36 -9.04
N ASN A 153 -2.63 -0.51 -8.10
CA ASN A 153 -3.74 -1.46 -8.17
C ASN A 153 -4.94 -0.83 -7.47
N GLU A 154 -5.65 0.03 -8.20
CA GLU A 154 -6.75 0.83 -7.65
C GLU A 154 -8.05 0.52 -8.39
N ARG A 155 -9.16 0.59 -7.66
CA ARG A 155 -10.52 0.48 -8.20
C ARG A 155 -11.38 1.62 -7.67
N ILE A 156 -11.83 2.49 -8.56
CA ILE A 156 -12.56 3.71 -8.24
C ILE A 156 -13.97 3.61 -8.78
N LYS A 157 -14.95 3.73 -7.90
CA LYS A 157 -16.36 3.78 -8.27
C LYS A 157 -16.71 5.19 -8.76
N PHE A 158 -17.45 5.27 -9.88
CA PHE A 158 -18.10 6.48 -10.31
C PHE A 158 -19.52 6.22 -10.80
N VAL A 159 -20.31 7.28 -10.86
CA VAL A 159 -21.72 7.24 -11.28
C VAL A 159 -21.87 8.05 -12.55
N LYS A 160 -22.37 7.42 -13.62
CA LYS A 160 -22.80 8.09 -14.85
C LYS A 160 -24.22 8.59 -14.67
N ASN A 161 -24.38 9.90 -14.77
CA ASN A 161 -25.69 10.53 -14.86
C ASN A 161 -26.24 10.52 -16.29
N SER A 162 -27.33 11.20 -16.46
CA SER A 162 -27.95 11.36 -17.80
C SER A 162 -27.09 12.20 -18.70
#